data_0ec639edcdaecda3b6d702f073ab8ff9
#
_entry.id   0ec639edcdaecda3b6d702f073ab8ff9
#
_cell.length_a   1.000
_cell.length_b   1.000
_cell.length_c   1.000
_cell.angle_alpha   90.00
_cell.angle_beta   90.00
_cell.angle_gamma   90.00
#
_symmetry.space_group_name_H-M   'P 1'
#
loop_
_entity.id
_entity.type
_entity.pdbx_description
1 polymer ?
#
loop_
_entity_poly.entity_id
_entity_poly.type
_entity_poly.pdbx_seq_one_letter_code
_entity_poly.pdbx_strand_id
1 'polypeptide(L)'
;VERPIISGVFQHRLKLNRRLESCATVEYALGVHKRRLSNADLRVVSPFNTYRHRGLPPGPISNPGKASILATLYPTDTEYLYFVARGDGTHIFSRTNKEHERAKRQIKQQERLARRSQAN
;
A
#
# COMPACT_ATOMS: atom_id res chain seq x y z
N VAL A 1 -13.93 2.33 6.27
CA VAL A 1 -14.45 0.95 6.34
C VAL A 1 -13.35 -0.06 6.06
N GLU A 2 -12.42 0.25 5.16
CA GLU A 2 -11.32 -0.68 4.83
C GLU A 2 -10.07 -0.52 5.70
N ARG A 3 -9.96 0.54 6.49
CA ARG A 3 -8.79 0.79 7.34
C ARG A 3 -8.41 -0.38 8.24
N PRO A 4 -9.36 -1.04 8.93
CA PRO A 4 -9.00 -2.21 9.75
C PRO A 4 -8.45 -3.36 8.92
N ILE A 5 -8.93 -3.57 7.69
CA ILE A 5 -8.42 -4.61 6.78
C ILE A 5 -6.99 -4.27 6.34
N ILE A 6 -6.73 -3.02 5.97
CA ILE A 6 -5.40 -2.55 5.59
C ILE A 6 -4.42 -2.74 6.75
N SER A 7 -4.82 -2.35 7.97
CA SER A 7 -4.03 -2.59 9.17
C SER A 7 -3.75 -4.08 9.37
N GLY A 8 -4.76 -4.91 9.13
CA GLY A 8 -4.64 -6.37 9.20
C GLY A 8 -3.60 -6.92 8.22
N VAL A 9 -3.56 -6.39 6.99
CA VAL A 9 -2.55 -6.78 5.99
C VAL A 9 -1.14 -6.45 6.50
N PHE A 10 -0.91 -5.23 6.98
CA PHE A 10 0.40 -4.84 7.51
C PHE A 10 0.81 -5.70 8.70
N GLN A 11 -0.12 -5.96 9.64
CA GLN A 11 0.19 -6.78 10.81
C GLN A 11 0.43 -8.23 10.43
N HIS A 12 -0.28 -8.77 9.44
CA HIS A 12 -0.03 -10.12 8.92
C HIS A 12 1.38 -10.21 8.33
N ARG A 13 1.80 -9.21 7.55
CA ARG A 13 3.16 -9.16 7.01
C ARG A 13 4.21 -9.11 8.12
N LEU A 14 3.99 -8.32 9.16
CA LEU A 14 4.90 -8.24 10.31
C LEU A 14 5.03 -9.59 11.01
N LYS A 15 3.92 -10.30 11.23
CA LYS A 15 3.93 -11.64 11.84
C LYS A 15 4.74 -12.64 11.02
N LEU A 16 4.69 -12.55 9.69
CA LEU A 16 5.43 -13.42 8.79
C LEU A 16 6.85 -12.94 8.53
N ASN A 17 7.30 -11.87 9.18
CA ASN A 17 8.60 -11.23 8.98
C ASN A 17 8.83 -10.83 7.51
N ARG A 18 7.80 -10.31 6.87
CA ARG A 18 7.87 -9.80 5.50
C ARG A 18 8.04 -8.28 5.49
N ARG A 19 8.68 -7.76 4.45
CA ARG A 19 8.75 -6.31 4.26
C ARG A 19 7.35 -5.74 4.06
N LEU A 20 7.09 -4.56 4.64
CA LEU A 20 5.77 -3.92 4.52
C LEU A 20 5.49 -3.44 3.10
N GLU A 21 6.53 -3.03 2.37
CA GLU A 21 6.42 -2.57 0.97
C GLU A 21 5.35 -1.48 0.81
N SER A 22 5.41 -0.49 1.69
CA SER A 22 4.47 0.63 1.68
C SER A 22 5.02 1.79 0.86
N CYS A 23 4.31 2.19 -0.17
CA CYS A 23 4.67 3.34 -1.01
C CYS A 23 4.76 4.63 -0.19
N ALA A 24 3.93 4.79 0.84
CA ALA A 24 3.95 5.96 1.71
C ALA A 24 5.30 6.17 2.38
N THR A 25 5.98 5.08 2.78
CA THR A 25 7.31 5.17 3.40
C THR A 25 8.38 5.62 2.41
N VAL A 26 8.25 5.23 1.14
CA VAL A 26 9.14 5.66 0.07
C VAL A 26 8.94 7.15 -0.23
N GLU A 27 7.70 7.59 -0.33
CA GLU A 27 7.39 9.01 -0.53
C GLU A 27 7.96 9.85 0.62
N TYR A 28 7.83 9.40 1.85
CA TYR A 28 8.42 10.06 3.01
C TYR A 28 9.94 10.17 2.88
N ALA A 29 10.61 9.07 2.50
CA ALA A 29 12.06 9.04 2.33
C ALA A 29 12.53 9.97 1.23
N LEU A 30 11.77 10.09 0.14
CA LEU A 30 12.10 10.99 -0.98
C LEU A 30 11.73 12.44 -0.71
N GLY A 31 10.86 12.70 0.27
CA GLY A 31 10.36 14.04 0.58
C GLY A 31 9.39 14.59 -0.46
N VAL A 32 8.78 13.72 -1.26
CA VAL A 32 7.84 14.10 -2.31
C VAL A 32 6.60 13.22 -2.29
N HIS A 33 5.49 13.76 -2.77
CA HIS A 33 4.28 13.00 -3.00
C HIS A 33 4.11 12.79 -4.50
N LYS A 34 4.21 11.52 -4.95
CA LYS A 34 4.07 11.15 -6.35
C LYS A 34 2.84 10.29 -6.55
N ARG A 35 2.15 10.50 -7.67
CA ARG A 35 1.03 9.66 -8.06
C ARG A 35 1.49 8.22 -8.34
N ARG A 36 2.68 8.06 -8.91
CA ARG A 36 3.30 6.76 -9.19
C ARG A 36 4.77 6.80 -8.85
N LEU A 37 5.23 5.77 -8.14
CA LEU A 37 6.65 5.59 -7.88
C LEU A 37 7.25 4.70 -8.96
N SER A 38 8.41 5.09 -9.47
CA SER A 38 9.18 4.27 -10.41
C SER A 38 9.90 3.15 -9.68
N ASN A 39 10.40 2.16 -10.42
CA ASN A 39 11.24 1.12 -9.83
C ASN A 39 12.50 1.71 -9.19
N ALA A 40 13.05 2.79 -9.76
CA ALA A 40 14.18 3.50 -9.16
C ALA A 40 13.80 4.15 -7.84
N ASP A 41 12.60 4.75 -7.75
CA ASP A 41 12.10 5.34 -6.50
C ASP A 41 11.99 4.30 -5.40
N LEU A 42 11.52 3.09 -5.72
CA LEU A 42 11.36 2.00 -4.76
C LEU A 42 12.69 1.46 -4.23
N ARG A 43 13.80 1.79 -4.89
CA ARG A 43 15.13 1.38 -4.46
C ARG A 43 15.89 2.43 -3.66
N VAL A 44 15.23 3.53 -3.30
CA VAL A 44 15.89 4.61 -2.54
C VAL A 44 16.56 4.06 -1.27
N VAL A 45 17.78 4.49 -1.01
CA VAL A 45 18.54 4.09 0.18
C VAL A 45 18.11 4.96 1.36
N SER A 46 17.26 4.42 2.22
CA SER A 46 16.77 5.11 3.41
C SER A 46 16.32 4.07 4.43
N PRO A 47 16.55 4.29 5.74
CA PRO A 47 16.02 3.40 6.78
C PRO A 47 14.49 3.38 6.81
N PHE A 48 13.81 4.38 6.23
CA PHE A 48 12.36 4.42 6.12
C PHE A 48 11.81 3.59 4.96
N ASN A 49 12.65 3.15 4.01
CA ASN A 49 12.17 2.40 2.84
C ASN A 49 11.81 0.96 3.21
N THR A 50 10.52 0.67 3.35
CA THR A 50 10.00 -0.66 3.71
C THR A 50 10.05 -1.67 2.55
N TYR A 51 10.47 -1.27 1.35
CA TYR A 51 10.82 -2.21 0.28
C TYR A 51 12.21 -2.81 0.47
N ARG A 52 13.07 -2.18 1.27
CA ARG A 52 14.45 -2.62 1.52
C ARG A 52 14.67 -3.19 2.91
N HIS A 53 13.84 -2.80 3.88
CA HIS A 53 13.99 -3.19 5.28
C HIS A 53 12.75 -3.89 5.78
N ARG A 54 12.95 -4.90 6.62
CA ARG A 54 11.86 -5.60 7.30
C ARG A 54 11.45 -4.84 8.55
N GLY A 55 10.19 -5.04 8.96
CA GLY A 55 9.66 -4.42 10.17
C GLY A 55 9.16 -3.01 9.93
N LEU A 56 8.88 -2.33 11.03
CA LEU A 56 8.39 -0.95 11.01
C LEU A 56 9.49 0.02 10.65
N PRO A 57 9.15 1.17 10.02
CA PRO A 57 10.13 2.24 9.82
C PRO A 57 10.59 2.79 11.17
N PRO A 58 11.73 3.54 11.20
CA PRO A 58 12.31 4.02 12.47
C PRO A 58 11.41 4.97 13.27
N GLY A 59 10.42 5.60 12.63
CA GLY A 59 9.52 6.52 13.29
C GLY A 59 8.27 6.79 12.47
N PRO A 60 7.34 7.60 12.99
CA PRO A 60 6.11 7.95 12.28
C PRO A 60 6.40 8.73 11.00
N ILE A 61 5.55 8.54 10.00
CA ILE A 61 5.65 9.26 8.71
C ILE A 61 4.50 10.22 8.49
N SER A 62 3.52 10.23 9.39
CA SER A 62 2.35 11.11 9.31
C SER A 62 1.70 11.27 10.69
N ASN A 63 0.73 12.16 10.78
CA ASN A 63 -0.12 12.33 11.94
C ASN A 63 -1.44 11.59 11.68
N PRO A 64 -1.64 10.40 12.27
CA PRO A 64 -2.85 9.62 11.98
C PRO A 64 -4.08 10.21 12.66
N GLY A 65 -5.23 10.13 11.98
CA GLY A 65 -6.51 10.45 12.58
C GLY A 65 -7.04 9.34 13.47
N LYS A 66 -8.16 9.61 14.14
CA LYS A 66 -8.79 8.66 15.08
C LYS A 66 -9.10 7.31 14.44
N ALA A 67 -9.66 7.32 13.22
CA ALA A 67 -10.03 6.09 12.52
C ALA A 67 -8.82 5.20 12.23
N SER A 68 -7.67 5.80 11.87
CA SER A 68 -6.44 5.06 11.62
C SER A 68 -5.84 4.49 12.90
N ILE A 69 -5.91 5.24 14.00
CA ILE A 69 -5.46 4.76 15.31
C ILE A 69 -6.31 3.56 15.75
N LEU A 70 -7.63 3.66 15.64
CA LEU A 70 -8.54 2.56 16.00
C LEU A 70 -8.30 1.33 15.13
N ALA A 71 -8.04 1.51 13.83
CA ALA A 71 -7.72 0.41 12.92
C ALA A 71 -6.44 -0.31 13.32
N THR A 72 -5.45 0.43 13.85
CA THR A 72 -4.20 -0.16 14.33
C THR A 72 -4.40 -0.97 15.62
N LEU A 73 -5.23 -0.45 16.52
CA LEU A 73 -5.53 -1.13 17.79
C LEU A 73 -6.46 -2.32 17.62
N TYR A 74 -7.38 -2.24 16.66
CA TYR A 74 -8.40 -3.26 16.41
C TYR A 74 -8.40 -3.66 14.92
N PRO A 75 -7.31 -4.28 14.44
CA PRO A 75 -7.23 -4.70 13.03
C PRO A 75 -8.14 -5.88 12.76
N THR A 76 -8.60 -5.98 11.51
CA THR A 76 -9.28 -7.19 11.04
C THR A 76 -8.25 -8.30 10.91
N ASP A 77 -8.51 -9.46 11.50
CA ASP A 77 -7.68 -10.64 11.28
C ASP A 77 -7.91 -11.12 9.85
N THR A 78 -6.82 -11.24 9.08
CA THR A 78 -6.92 -11.54 7.65
C THR A 78 -5.72 -12.34 7.17
N GLU A 79 -5.94 -13.13 6.10
CA GLU A 79 -4.89 -13.84 5.38
C GLU A 79 -4.32 -13.02 4.21
N TYR A 80 -4.87 -11.84 3.94
CA TYR A 80 -4.38 -10.99 2.85
C TYR A 80 -2.97 -10.49 3.14
N LEU A 81 -2.15 -10.44 2.10
CA LEU A 81 -0.77 -9.95 2.15
C LEU A 81 -0.55 -8.74 1.24
N TYR A 82 -1.50 -8.44 0.37
CA TYR A 82 -1.39 -7.38 -0.62
C TYR A 82 -2.68 -6.58 -0.71
N PHE A 83 -2.54 -5.30 -1.04
CA PHE A 83 -3.68 -4.48 -1.44
C PHE A 83 -3.24 -3.45 -2.47
N VAL A 84 -4.17 -3.00 -3.30
CA VAL A 84 -3.94 -1.96 -4.28
C VAL A 84 -5.19 -1.08 -4.38
N ALA A 85 -4.98 0.23 -4.47
CA ALA A 85 -6.07 1.20 -4.54
C ALA A 85 -6.74 1.17 -5.91
N ARG A 86 -8.07 1.23 -5.92
CA ARG A 86 -8.85 1.36 -7.16
C ARG A 86 -8.92 2.80 -7.67
N GLY A 87 -8.63 3.77 -6.81
CA GLY A 87 -8.73 5.18 -7.15
C GLY A 87 -10.06 5.84 -6.76
N ASP A 88 -10.99 5.06 -6.20
CA ASP A 88 -12.30 5.52 -5.74
C ASP A 88 -12.43 5.49 -4.20
N GLY A 89 -11.32 5.32 -3.50
CA GLY A 89 -11.30 5.19 -2.05
C GLY A 89 -11.38 3.74 -1.56
N THR A 90 -11.57 2.78 -2.46
CA THR A 90 -11.58 1.36 -2.13
C THR A 90 -10.34 0.66 -2.64
N HIS A 91 -10.13 -0.59 -2.19
CA HIS A 91 -8.93 -1.37 -2.50
C HIS A 91 -9.31 -2.78 -2.93
N ILE A 92 -8.41 -3.42 -3.70
CA ILE A 92 -8.49 -4.85 -3.97
C ILE A 92 -7.45 -5.53 -3.09
N PHE A 93 -7.90 -6.50 -2.28
CA PHE A 93 -7.06 -7.27 -1.37
C PHE A 93 -6.72 -8.62 -1.99
N SER A 94 -5.50 -9.08 -1.83
CA SER A 94 -5.02 -10.33 -2.42
C SER A 94 -4.18 -11.12 -1.44
N ARG A 95 -4.20 -12.45 -1.56
CA ARG A 95 -3.41 -13.36 -0.71
C ARG A 95 -2.06 -13.67 -1.31
N THR A 96 -1.95 -13.65 -2.63
CA THR A 96 -0.73 -14.01 -3.36
C THR A 96 -0.28 -12.88 -4.27
N ASN A 97 1.01 -12.87 -4.58
CA ASN A 97 1.56 -11.90 -5.52
C ASN A 97 0.93 -12.04 -6.91
N LYS A 98 0.61 -13.26 -7.33
CA LYS A 98 -0.05 -13.50 -8.62
C LYS A 98 -1.41 -12.81 -8.71
N GLU A 99 -2.22 -12.94 -7.66
CA GLU A 99 -3.51 -12.26 -7.56
C GLU A 99 -3.34 -10.74 -7.54
N HIS A 100 -2.34 -10.25 -6.81
CA HIS A 100 -2.03 -8.83 -6.68
C HIS A 100 -1.63 -8.23 -8.05
N GLU A 101 -0.76 -8.91 -8.80
CA GLU A 101 -0.36 -8.47 -10.14
C GLU A 101 -1.55 -8.47 -11.11
N ARG A 102 -2.44 -9.45 -11.01
CA ARG A 102 -3.67 -9.49 -11.79
C ARG A 102 -4.58 -8.29 -11.46
N ALA A 103 -4.74 -7.98 -10.17
CA ALA A 103 -5.53 -6.83 -9.73
C ALA A 103 -4.95 -5.52 -10.25
N LYS A 104 -3.63 -5.35 -10.21
CA LYS A 104 -2.97 -4.15 -10.73
C LYS A 104 -3.20 -3.98 -12.24
N ARG A 105 -3.11 -5.06 -13.00
CA ARG A 105 -3.38 -5.02 -14.44
C ARG A 105 -4.82 -4.64 -14.74
N GLN A 106 -5.76 -5.19 -13.98
CA GLN A 106 -7.19 -4.90 -14.12
C GLN A 106 -7.47 -3.41 -13.88
N ILE A 107 -6.87 -2.83 -12.85
CA ILE A 107 -7.02 -1.40 -12.53
C ILE A 107 -6.44 -0.54 -13.64
N LYS A 108 -5.26 -0.87 -14.15
CA LYS A 108 -4.65 -0.14 -15.29
C LYS A 108 -5.54 -0.18 -16.53
N GLN A 109 -6.14 -1.33 -16.81
CA GLN A 109 -7.05 -1.48 -17.94
C GLN A 109 -8.28 -0.59 -17.78
N GLN A 110 -8.88 -0.58 -16.59
CA GLN A 110 -10.05 0.25 -16.30
C GLN A 110 -9.72 1.75 -16.41
N GLU A 111 -8.55 2.17 -15.92
CA GLU A 111 -8.08 3.56 -16.05
C GLU A 111 -7.89 3.95 -17.51
N ARG A 112 -7.34 3.04 -18.32
CA ARG A 112 -7.14 3.26 -19.74
C ARG A 112 -8.45 3.44 -20.49
N LEU A 113 -9.46 2.61 -20.18
CA LEU A 113 -10.80 2.70 -20.75
C LEU A 113 -11.50 4.00 -20.33
N ALA A 114 -11.35 4.40 -19.08
CA ALA A 114 -11.92 5.65 -18.59
C ALA A 114 -11.33 6.87 -19.31
N ARG A 115 -10.02 6.88 -19.58
CA ARG A 115 -9.37 7.96 -20.33
C ARG A 115 -9.86 8.02 -21.78
N ARG A 116 -10.04 6.87 -22.44
CA ARG A 116 -10.57 6.82 -23.81
C ARG A 116 -11.99 7.37 -23.86
N SER A 117 -12.81 7.04 -22.86
CA SER A 117 -14.18 7.52 -22.77
C SER A 117 -14.22 9.04 -22.60
N GLN A 118 -13.27 9.62 -21.87
CA GLN A 118 -13.18 11.08 -21.69
C GLN A 118 -12.60 11.82 -22.90
N ALA A 119 -11.82 11.13 -23.74
CA ALA A 119 -11.19 11.71 -24.93
C ALA A 119 -12.18 11.87 -26.11
N ASN A 120 -13.33 11.25 -26.05
CA ASN A 120 -14.38 11.33 -27.04
C ASN A 120 -15.46 12.28 -26.57
#